data_7e6b642b646ea6e33ecc3e6c1839a03c
#
_entry.id   7e6b642b646ea6e33ecc3e6c1839a03c
#
_cell.length_a   1.000
_cell.length_b   1.000
_cell.length_c   1.000
_cell.angle_alpha   90.00
_cell.angle_beta   90.00
_cell.angle_gamma   90.00
#
_symmetry.space_group_name_H-M   'P 1'
#
loop_
_entity.id
_entity.type
_entity.pdbx_description
1 polymer ?
#
loop_
_entity_poly.entity_id
_entity_poly.type
_entity_poly.pdbx_seq_one_letter_code
_entity_poly.pdbx_strand_id
1 'polypeptide(L)'
;MFRRLALLAVALLLSACAANQVNHDFDASRDFAAYHSWSWKEPALQYRPDDPRIKSDLTEQRVRESVVDQLDQRGLRQAGAGAKGDLSVQTYLVVEERQQQVTTNYGGGWGNPWYGYYGAPMYNETRLVSYKVATIQIDLLDGKDGKLVWRGSDEQMMSNSPS
;
A
#
# COMPACT_ATOMS: atom_id res chain seq x y z
N MET A 1 -19.33 -11.12 39.09
CA MET A 1 -18.58 -11.86 38.06
C MET A 1 -18.91 -11.35 36.66
N PHE A 2 -20.14 -11.18 36.24
CA PHE A 2 -20.53 -10.71 34.89
C PHE A 2 -19.94 -9.37 34.46
N ARG A 3 -19.84 -8.37 35.35
CA ARG A 3 -19.22 -7.06 34.98
C ARG A 3 -17.74 -7.16 34.63
N ARG A 4 -16.98 -8.06 35.25
CA ARG A 4 -15.55 -8.27 34.95
C ARG A 4 -15.35 -9.03 33.63
N LEU A 5 -16.25 -9.97 33.30
CA LEU A 5 -16.26 -10.68 32.01
C LEU A 5 -16.65 -9.75 30.85
N ALA A 6 -17.60 -8.83 31.07
CA ALA A 6 -17.99 -7.85 30.06
C ALA A 6 -16.86 -6.85 29.75
N LEU A 7 -16.10 -6.41 30.77
CA LEU A 7 -14.94 -5.53 30.57
C LEU A 7 -13.79 -6.22 29.82
N LEU A 8 -13.54 -7.51 30.08
CA LEU A 8 -12.57 -8.31 29.35
C LEU A 8 -12.97 -8.53 27.90
N ALA A 9 -14.26 -8.76 27.61
CA ALA A 9 -14.76 -8.91 26.25
C ALA A 9 -14.64 -7.60 25.44
N VAL A 10 -14.91 -6.43 26.06
CA VAL A 10 -14.74 -5.13 25.41
C VAL A 10 -13.27 -4.81 25.15
N ALA A 11 -12.36 -5.19 26.05
CA ALA A 11 -10.91 -5.00 25.85
C ALA A 11 -10.35 -5.86 24.68
N LEU A 12 -10.90 -7.07 24.48
CA LEU A 12 -10.52 -7.96 23.37
C LEU A 12 -11.03 -7.46 22.00
N LEU A 13 -12.13 -6.72 21.97
CA LEU A 13 -12.68 -6.19 20.72
C LEU A 13 -11.91 -4.96 20.21
N LEU A 14 -11.14 -4.28 21.07
CA LEU A 14 -10.34 -3.12 20.71
C LEU A 14 -8.98 -3.44 20.07
N SER A 15 -8.55 -4.71 20.10
CA SER A 15 -7.24 -5.13 19.57
C SER A 15 -7.28 -5.59 18.10
N ALA A 16 -8.42 -5.54 17.41
CA ALA A 16 -8.59 -6.06 16.06
C ALA A 16 -8.30 -5.06 14.93
N CYS A 17 -7.82 -3.86 15.22
CA CYS A 17 -7.34 -2.94 14.18
C CYS A 17 -5.90 -3.32 13.79
N ALA A 18 -5.75 -4.30 12.89
CA ALA A 18 -4.52 -4.44 12.12
C ALA A 18 -4.42 -3.20 11.22
N ALA A 19 -3.68 -2.19 11.67
CA ALA A 19 -3.39 -1.03 10.87
C ALA A 19 -2.48 -1.48 9.70
N ASN A 20 -2.99 -1.44 8.48
CA ASN A 20 -2.13 -1.43 7.31
C ASN A 20 -1.15 -0.26 7.50
N GLN A 21 0.14 -0.56 7.52
CA GLN A 21 1.17 0.46 7.69
C GLN A 21 1.28 1.23 6.37
N VAL A 22 0.46 2.26 6.23
CA VAL A 22 0.61 3.25 5.16
C VAL A 22 1.85 4.07 5.47
N ASN A 23 2.85 4.01 4.58
CA ASN A 23 4.01 4.88 4.69
C ASN A 23 3.60 6.31 4.35
N HIS A 24 3.95 7.26 5.19
CA HIS A 24 3.71 8.67 4.92
C HIS A 24 4.89 9.53 5.36
N ASP A 25 5.08 10.62 4.64
CA ASP A 25 6.08 11.63 4.91
C ASP A 25 5.47 13.03 4.66
N PHE A 26 5.87 14.03 5.43
CA PHE A 26 5.33 15.39 5.30
C PHE A 26 6.33 16.46 5.76
N ASP A 27 6.21 17.64 5.16
CA ASP A 27 6.99 18.80 5.54
C ASP A 27 6.38 19.48 6.79
N ALA A 28 6.99 19.22 7.95
CA ALA A 28 6.54 19.75 9.23
C ALA A 28 6.66 21.30 9.34
N SER A 29 7.36 21.95 8.42
CA SER A 29 7.46 23.41 8.38
C SER A 29 6.27 24.10 7.72
N ARG A 30 5.35 23.33 7.10
CA ARG A 30 4.17 23.85 6.43
C ARG A 30 2.99 23.99 7.39
N ASP A 31 2.25 25.07 7.22
CA ASP A 31 0.98 25.25 7.90
C ASP A 31 -0.14 24.57 7.09
N PHE A 32 -0.43 23.33 7.46
CA PHE A 32 -1.50 22.55 6.80
C PHE A 32 -2.89 23.13 7.01
N ALA A 33 -3.12 23.94 8.05
CA ALA A 33 -4.38 24.58 8.30
C ALA A 33 -4.69 25.72 7.31
N ALA A 34 -3.67 26.20 6.60
CA ALA A 34 -3.84 27.23 5.58
C ALA A 34 -4.34 26.67 4.22
N TYR A 35 -4.33 25.37 4.03
CA TYR A 35 -4.83 24.74 2.81
C TYR A 35 -6.33 24.44 2.93
N HIS A 36 -7.12 24.96 1.98
CA HIS A 36 -8.57 24.82 1.96
C HIS A 36 -9.08 24.21 0.66
N SER A 37 -8.29 24.29 -0.40
CA SER A 37 -8.65 23.83 -1.74
C SER A 37 -7.54 23.00 -2.38
N TRP A 38 -7.94 22.17 -3.35
CA TRP A 38 -7.01 21.36 -4.10
C TRP A 38 -7.43 21.18 -5.55
N SER A 39 -6.50 20.86 -6.43
CA SER A 39 -6.74 20.55 -7.83
C SER A 39 -5.89 19.36 -8.27
N TRP A 40 -6.36 18.66 -9.30
CA TRP A 40 -5.56 17.61 -9.92
C TRP A 40 -4.39 18.20 -10.71
N LYS A 41 -3.25 17.55 -10.63
CA LYS A 41 -2.18 17.71 -11.61
C LYS A 41 -2.40 16.70 -12.73
N GLU A 42 -2.42 17.18 -13.98
CA GLU A 42 -2.66 16.28 -15.12
C GLU A 42 -1.38 15.66 -15.67
N PRO A 43 -1.39 14.36 -15.99
CA PRO A 43 -2.48 13.39 -15.73
C PRO A 43 -2.60 13.08 -14.23
N ALA A 44 -3.83 12.89 -13.74
CA ALA A 44 -4.08 12.67 -12.31
C ALA A 44 -3.43 11.39 -11.78
N LEU A 45 -3.41 10.32 -12.58
CA LEU A 45 -2.72 9.07 -12.29
C LEU A 45 -1.61 8.83 -13.32
N GLN A 46 -0.40 8.63 -12.83
CA GLN A 46 0.74 8.23 -13.64
C GLN A 46 1.08 6.76 -13.37
N TYR A 47 1.31 6.01 -14.44
CA TYR A 47 1.73 4.62 -14.37
C TYR A 47 3.24 4.49 -14.52
N ARG A 48 3.87 3.64 -13.69
CA ARG A 48 5.30 3.32 -13.75
C ARG A 48 5.51 1.81 -13.67
N PRO A 49 6.04 1.16 -14.70
CA PRO A 49 6.40 1.72 -16.00
C PRO A 49 5.18 2.26 -16.77
N ASP A 50 5.40 3.08 -17.79
CA ASP A 50 4.35 3.52 -18.70
C ASP A 50 4.01 2.40 -19.70
N ASP A 51 3.30 1.40 -19.21
CA ASP A 51 2.96 0.17 -19.94
C ASP A 51 1.44 0.09 -20.12
N PRO A 52 0.93 0.01 -21.37
CA PRO A 52 -0.50 -0.10 -21.62
C PRO A 52 -1.17 -1.29 -20.91
N ARG A 53 -0.42 -2.36 -20.60
CA ARG A 53 -0.94 -3.56 -19.94
C ARG A 53 -1.35 -3.34 -18.48
N ILE A 54 -0.80 -2.31 -17.84
CA ILE A 54 -1.14 -1.96 -16.45
C ILE A 54 -2.09 -0.77 -16.37
N LYS A 55 -2.32 -0.05 -17.48
CA LYS A 55 -3.27 1.05 -17.54
C LYS A 55 -4.69 0.55 -17.45
N SER A 56 -5.50 1.19 -16.62
CA SER A 56 -6.91 0.85 -16.45
C SER A 56 -7.71 2.11 -16.08
N ASP A 57 -8.67 2.45 -16.93
CA ASP A 57 -9.58 3.57 -16.68
C ASP A 57 -10.40 3.36 -15.42
N LEU A 58 -10.77 2.11 -15.12
CA LEU A 58 -11.49 1.77 -13.89
C LEU A 58 -10.61 1.99 -12.64
N THR A 59 -9.33 1.70 -12.74
CA THR A 59 -8.38 1.95 -11.64
C THR A 59 -8.21 3.46 -11.44
N GLU A 60 -8.05 4.22 -12.53
CA GLU A 60 -7.95 5.67 -12.45
C GLU A 60 -9.20 6.29 -11.83
N GLN A 61 -10.38 5.86 -12.26
CA GLN A 61 -11.65 6.34 -11.70
C GLN A 61 -11.73 6.07 -10.19
N ARG A 62 -11.43 4.84 -9.75
CA ARG A 62 -11.47 4.48 -8.32
C ARG A 62 -10.48 5.29 -7.49
N VAL A 63 -9.28 5.51 -8.01
CA VAL A 63 -8.26 6.34 -7.35
C VAL A 63 -8.75 7.77 -7.23
N ARG A 64 -9.31 8.36 -8.32
CA ARG A 64 -9.88 9.72 -8.30
C ARG A 64 -10.99 9.85 -7.27
N GLU A 65 -11.97 8.94 -7.28
CA GLU A 65 -13.09 8.94 -6.34
C GLU A 65 -12.60 8.84 -4.89
N SER A 66 -11.70 7.90 -4.61
CA SER A 66 -11.15 7.71 -3.26
C SER A 66 -10.39 8.93 -2.76
N VAL A 67 -9.60 9.60 -3.60
CA VAL A 67 -8.87 10.81 -3.25
C VAL A 67 -9.82 11.96 -2.96
N VAL A 68 -10.84 12.16 -3.82
CA VAL A 68 -11.87 13.18 -3.62
C VAL A 68 -12.54 13.00 -2.27
N ASP A 69 -13.04 11.79 -1.99
CA ASP A 69 -13.73 11.48 -0.74
C ASP A 69 -12.84 11.71 0.49
N GLN A 70 -11.57 11.30 0.42
CA GLN A 70 -10.65 11.44 1.53
C GLN A 70 -10.25 12.89 1.81
N LEU A 71 -10.06 13.70 0.78
CA LEU A 71 -9.73 15.12 0.93
C LEU A 71 -10.96 15.92 1.40
N ASP A 72 -12.15 15.59 0.89
CA ASP A 72 -13.40 16.21 1.29
C ASP A 72 -13.72 15.97 2.79
N GLN A 73 -13.52 14.73 3.27
CA GLN A 73 -13.66 14.37 4.67
C GLN A 73 -12.71 15.17 5.59
N ARG A 74 -11.58 15.63 5.06
CA ARG A 74 -10.61 16.46 5.76
C ARG A 74 -10.86 17.96 5.61
N GLY A 75 -11.97 18.35 4.97
CA GLY A 75 -12.36 19.75 4.80
C GLY A 75 -11.71 20.45 3.61
N LEU A 76 -10.94 19.73 2.78
CA LEU A 76 -10.36 20.29 1.56
C LEU A 76 -11.36 20.21 0.41
N ARG A 77 -11.56 21.32 -0.31
CA ARG A 77 -12.52 21.37 -1.42
C ARG A 77 -11.83 21.33 -2.77
N GLN A 78 -12.35 20.53 -3.68
CA GLN A 78 -11.83 20.54 -5.05
C GLN A 78 -12.09 21.88 -5.72
N ALA A 79 -11.07 22.48 -6.29
CA ALA A 79 -11.19 23.71 -7.06
C ALA A 79 -12.02 23.49 -8.33
N GLY A 80 -12.73 24.52 -8.76
CA GLY A 80 -13.51 24.48 -9.99
C GLY A 80 -12.67 24.15 -11.24
N ALA A 81 -13.32 23.74 -12.30
CA ALA A 81 -12.65 23.36 -13.55
C ALA A 81 -11.70 24.46 -14.04
N GLY A 82 -10.42 24.11 -14.25
CA GLY A 82 -9.38 25.03 -14.69
C GLY A 82 -8.81 25.97 -13.62
N ALA A 83 -9.34 25.94 -12.39
CA ALA A 83 -8.78 26.69 -11.27
C ALA A 83 -7.69 25.90 -10.56
N LYS A 84 -6.67 26.63 -10.06
CA LYS A 84 -5.64 26.04 -9.21
C LYS A 84 -6.10 26.03 -7.76
N GLY A 85 -5.96 24.88 -7.09
CA GLY A 85 -6.15 24.79 -5.65
C GLY A 85 -4.92 25.24 -4.87
N ASP A 86 -5.07 25.37 -3.56
CA ASP A 86 -3.94 25.61 -2.62
C ASP A 86 -2.98 24.41 -2.65
N LEU A 87 -3.49 23.22 -2.92
CA LEU A 87 -2.71 22.00 -3.15
C LEU A 87 -2.92 21.47 -4.56
N SER A 88 -1.87 20.89 -5.14
CA SER A 88 -1.95 20.07 -6.34
C SER A 88 -1.76 18.60 -5.98
N VAL A 89 -2.66 17.74 -6.43
CA VAL A 89 -2.65 16.30 -6.16
C VAL A 89 -2.13 15.54 -7.36
N GLN A 90 -1.13 14.71 -7.15
CA GLN A 90 -0.58 13.80 -8.13
C GLN A 90 -0.60 12.38 -7.57
N THR A 91 -1.08 11.41 -8.34
CA THR A 91 -1.06 10.01 -7.94
C THR A 91 -0.18 9.18 -8.89
N TYR A 92 0.38 8.10 -8.36
CA TYR A 92 1.21 7.16 -9.11
C TYR A 92 0.77 5.73 -8.80
N LEU A 93 0.70 4.90 -9.82
CA LEU A 93 0.66 3.46 -9.70
C LEU A 93 1.98 2.89 -10.21
N VAL A 94 2.79 2.37 -9.29
CA VAL A 94 4.10 1.80 -9.59
C VAL A 94 3.97 0.29 -9.50
N VAL A 95 4.34 -0.41 -10.57
CA VAL A 95 4.35 -1.88 -10.61
C VAL A 95 5.79 -2.35 -10.81
N GLU A 96 6.30 -3.08 -9.84
CA GLU A 96 7.67 -3.59 -9.84
C GLU A 96 7.67 -5.11 -9.76
N GLU A 97 8.64 -5.73 -10.43
CA GLU A 97 8.93 -7.14 -10.25
C GLU A 97 10.04 -7.29 -9.21
N ARG A 98 9.75 -8.05 -8.16
CA ARG A 98 10.70 -8.38 -7.09
C ARG A 98 11.00 -9.86 -7.09
N GLN A 99 12.18 -10.23 -6.64
CA GLN A 99 12.60 -11.62 -6.50
C GLN A 99 12.81 -11.95 -5.02
N GLN A 100 12.30 -13.11 -4.64
CA GLN A 100 12.51 -13.68 -3.32
C GLN A 100 13.16 -15.04 -3.44
N GLN A 101 14.19 -15.26 -2.63
CA GLN A 101 14.82 -16.56 -2.49
C GLN A 101 13.99 -17.41 -1.52
N VAL A 102 13.44 -18.51 -2.01
CA VAL A 102 12.69 -19.47 -1.23
C VAL A 102 13.53 -20.73 -1.08
N THR A 103 13.89 -21.06 0.14
CA THR A 103 14.60 -22.30 0.47
C THR A 103 13.61 -23.31 1.04
N THR A 104 13.43 -24.43 0.37
CA THR A 104 12.62 -25.55 0.82
C THR A 104 13.54 -26.64 1.33
N ASN A 105 13.35 -27.03 2.57
CA ASN A 105 14.09 -28.11 3.19
C ASN A 105 13.34 -29.42 2.94
N TYR A 106 13.94 -30.33 2.18
CA TYR A 106 13.43 -31.67 1.98
C TYR A 106 14.23 -32.64 2.87
N GLY A 107 13.58 -33.26 3.84
CA GLY A 107 14.19 -34.24 4.71
C GLY A 107 13.83 -33.99 6.16
N GLY A 108 13.28 -34.98 6.80
CA GLY A 108 12.80 -34.95 8.18
C GLY A 108 11.67 -35.96 8.36
N GLY A 109 11.83 -37.15 7.83
CA GLY A 109 10.97 -38.28 8.21
C GLY A 109 11.17 -38.54 9.71
N TRP A 110 10.10 -38.59 10.47
CA TRP A 110 10.10 -39.10 11.82
C TRP A 110 10.64 -40.52 11.77
N GLY A 111 11.95 -40.66 12.03
CA GLY A 111 12.62 -41.97 12.16
C GLY A 111 12.01 -42.69 13.33
N ASN A 112 11.38 -43.82 13.08
CA ASN A 112 10.99 -44.74 14.11
C ASN A 112 12.30 -45.19 14.84
N PRO A 113 12.45 -44.97 16.13
CA PRO A 113 13.72 -45.21 16.85
C PRO A 113 14.15 -46.67 16.91
N TRP A 114 13.38 -47.58 16.30
CA TRP A 114 13.62 -49.03 16.35
C TRP A 114 14.30 -49.63 15.11
N TYR A 115 14.43 -48.89 14.00
CA TYR A 115 15.18 -49.36 12.83
C TYR A 115 16.35 -48.43 12.52
N GLY A 116 17.55 -49.03 12.61
CA GLY A 116 18.84 -48.43 12.53
C GLY A 116 19.04 -47.36 11.44
N TYR A 117 19.76 -46.39 11.85
CA TYR A 117 20.56 -45.35 11.20
C TYR A 117 20.72 -45.47 9.68
N TYR A 118 19.72 -45.03 8.93
CA TYR A 118 19.84 -44.55 7.57
C TYR A 118 19.05 -43.22 7.49
N GLY A 119 19.73 -42.14 7.92
CA GLY A 119 19.22 -40.79 7.71
C GLY A 119 19.15 -40.55 6.23
N ALA A 120 17.95 -40.29 5.70
CA ALA A 120 17.80 -39.77 4.36
C ALA A 120 18.58 -38.44 4.28
N PRO A 121 19.38 -38.21 3.24
CA PRO A 121 20.13 -36.97 3.11
C PRO A 121 19.18 -35.79 3.10
N MET A 122 19.35 -34.88 4.05
CA MET A 122 18.70 -33.57 3.99
C MET A 122 19.30 -32.80 2.83
N TYR A 123 18.48 -32.41 1.88
CA TYR A 123 18.92 -31.46 0.88
C TYR A 123 17.98 -30.24 0.87
N ASN A 124 18.60 -29.09 0.70
CA ASN A 124 17.91 -27.82 0.62
C ASN A 124 17.83 -27.42 -0.83
N GLU A 125 16.63 -27.21 -1.34
CA GLU A 125 16.40 -26.61 -2.64
C GLU A 125 16.16 -25.13 -2.46
N THR A 126 17.00 -24.32 -3.10
CA THR A 126 16.84 -22.87 -3.12
C THR A 126 16.45 -22.43 -4.53
N ARG A 127 15.31 -21.76 -4.65
CA ARG A 127 14.83 -21.20 -5.90
C ARG A 127 14.50 -19.72 -5.75
N LEU A 128 14.72 -18.99 -6.84
CA LEU A 128 14.25 -17.60 -6.96
C LEU A 128 12.80 -17.63 -7.47
N VAL A 129 11.93 -16.94 -6.74
CA VAL A 129 10.53 -16.76 -7.13
C VAL A 129 10.33 -15.28 -7.38
N SER A 130 9.91 -14.93 -8.61
CA SER A 130 9.52 -13.57 -8.95
C SER A 130 8.07 -13.32 -8.57
N TYR A 131 7.80 -12.14 -8.02
CA TYR A 131 6.46 -11.67 -7.73
C TYR A 131 6.35 -10.19 -8.07
N LYS A 132 5.12 -9.73 -8.35
CA LYS A 132 4.86 -8.33 -8.66
C LYS A 132 4.28 -7.63 -7.45
N VAL A 133 4.73 -6.39 -7.24
CA VAL A 133 4.22 -5.49 -6.21
C VAL A 133 3.65 -4.26 -6.90
N ALA A 134 2.43 -3.91 -6.54
CA ALA A 134 1.82 -2.65 -6.93
C ALA A 134 1.88 -1.67 -5.76
N THR A 135 2.40 -0.48 -6.00
CA THR A 135 2.46 0.62 -5.02
C THR A 135 1.58 1.75 -5.51
N ILE A 136 0.59 2.14 -4.72
CA ILE A 136 -0.13 3.39 -4.88
C ILE A 136 0.62 4.46 -4.08
N GLN A 137 0.96 5.57 -4.74
CA GLN A 137 1.57 6.74 -4.09
C GLN A 137 0.72 7.97 -4.40
N ILE A 138 0.50 8.80 -3.40
CA ILE A 138 -0.23 10.06 -3.50
C ILE A 138 0.68 11.17 -2.99
N ASP A 139 0.89 12.18 -3.82
CA ASP A 139 1.67 13.38 -3.52
C ASP A 139 0.75 14.60 -3.45
N LEU A 140 0.86 15.35 -2.38
CA LEU A 140 0.30 16.68 -2.25
C LEU A 140 1.43 17.69 -2.41
N LEU A 141 1.28 18.57 -3.38
CA LEU A 141 2.24 19.64 -3.67
C LEU A 141 1.59 20.98 -3.36
N ASP A 142 2.37 21.90 -2.80
CA ASP A 142 1.93 23.28 -2.60
C ASP A 142 1.61 23.95 -3.96
N GLY A 143 0.42 24.52 -4.09
CA GLY A 143 -0.04 25.15 -5.33
C GLY A 143 0.74 26.41 -5.72
N LYS A 144 1.46 27.04 -4.76
CA LYS A 144 2.22 28.27 -5.00
C LYS A 144 3.65 27.99 -5.47
N ASP A 145 4.35 27.10 -4.76
CA ASP A 145 5.77 26.84 -5.04
C ASP A 145 6.02 25.47 -5.70
N GLY A 146 5.01 24.62 -5.80
CA GLY A 146 5.06 23.29 -6.42
C GLY A 146 5.87 22.26 -5.64
N LYS A 147 6.26 22.57 -4.40
CA LYS A 147 7.03 21.65 -3.57
C LYS A 147 6.13 20.59 -2.95
N LEU A 148 6.69 19.40 -2.76
CA LEU A 148 6.04 18.33 -2.03
C LEU A 148 5.83 18.73 -0.58
N VAL A 149 4.59 18.64 -0.10
CA VAL A 149 4.23 18.93 1.29
C VAL A 149 3.79 17.70 2.05
N TRP A 150 3.24 16.71 1.33
CA TRP A 150 2.86 15.43 1.90
C TRP A 150 2.93 14.31 0.85
N ARG A 151 3.33 13.15 1.26
CA ARG A 151 3.34 11.91 0.47
C ARG A 151 2.81 10.77 1.30
N GLY A 152 1.93 9.96 0.73
CA GLY A 152 1.52 8.67 1.28
C GLY A 152 1.70 7.58 0.24
N SER A 153 2.07 6.37 0.69
CA SER A 153 2.16 5.20 -0.19
C SER A 153 1.77 3.93 0.54
N ASP A 154 1.16 3.01 -0.22
CA ASP A 154 0.80 1.67 0.23
C ASP A 154 1.20 0.65 -0.83
N GLU A 155 1.74 -0.48 -0.39
CA GLU A 155 2.22 -1.55 -1.26
C GLU A 155 1.34 -2.79 -1.11
N GLN A 156 0.99 -3.39 -2.23
CA GLN A 156 0.27 -4.65 -2.26
C GLN A 156 0.93 -5.65 -3.23
N MET A 157 1.12 -6.88 -2.77
CA MET A 157 1.49 -7.97 -3.68
C MET A 157 0.36 -8.22 -4.66
N MET A 158 0.68 -8.23 -5.94
CA MET A 158 -0.26 -8.66 -6.97
C MET A 158 -0.33 -10.20 -6.94
N SER A 159 -1.53 -10.75 -6.77
CA SER A 159 -1.72 -12.18 -6.92
C SER A 159 -1.37 -12.58 -8.36
N ASN A 160 -0.38 -13.45 -8.52
CA ASN A 160 -0.18 -14.13 -9.79
C ASN A 160 -1.36 -15.08 -9.96
N SER A 161 -2.43 -14.62 -10.63
CA SER A 161 -3.39 -15.56 -11.20
C SER A 161 -2.64 -16.29 -12.31
N PRO A 162 -2.45 -17.61 -12.22
CA PRO A 162 -1.93 -18.36 -13.36
C PRO A 162 -2.94 -18.21 -14.49
N SER A 163 -2.51 -17.62 -15.58
CA SER A 163 -3.21 -17.61 -16.87
C SER A 163 -3.24 -19.00 -17.46
#